data_5e57eb3efd1cec5c8e16f39af8370790
#
_entry.id   5e57eb3efd1cec5c8e16f39af8370790
#
_cell.length_a   1.000
_cell.length_b   1.000
_cell.length_c   1.000
_cell.angle_alpha   90.00
_cell.angle_beta   90.00
_cell.angle_gamma   90.00
#
_symmetry.space_group_name_H-M   'P 1'
#
loop_
_entity.id
_entity.type
_entity.pdbx_description
1 polymer ?
#
loop_
_entity_poly.entity_id
_entity_poly.type
_entity_poly.pdbx_seq_one_letter_code
_entity_poly.pdbx_strand_id
1 'polypeptide(L)'
;MGRPELTPAERGRVVTRLLSWYGGNARDLPWRRAEATPWQVMVSEFMLQQTPVSRVREPWAAWISRWPSPAALAAAPAGEAVRAWGRLGYPRRALRLHQAARMITADHGGRVPDRREDLLRLPGVGSYTAAAILAFGYGQRQVVLDTNVRRVLARVAGGAASPTASTSVAEVVRAEQFVPRETARAARWAVASMEFGALVCTARSPRCAECPVAAVCRWRLAGFPDQFERPRPAQHYHGTDRQCRGALLAVLRSVEAGVPLAVLDAIWADASQRERALTSLVADGLVVRLANGSYALPP
;
A
#
# COMPACT_ATOMS: atom_id res chain seq x y z
N MET A 1 5.02 19.50 31.91
CA MET A 1 4.29 18.33 32.40
C MET A 1 3.42 17.79 31.26
N GLY A 2 3.73 16.58 30.76
CA GLY A 2 2.93 15.94 29.69
C GLY A 2 1.53 15.60 30.22
N ARG A 3 0.48 15.90 29.42
CA ARG A 3 -0.86 15.46 29.78
C ARG A 3 -0.91 13.93 29.94
N PRO A 4 -1.64 13.39 30.92
CA PRO A 4 -1.76 11.95 31.14
C PRO A 4 -2.34 11.25 29.91
N GLU A 5 -2.03 9.97 29.69
CA GLU A 5 -2.58 9.18 28.56
C GLU A 5 -4.13 9.23 28.55
N LEU A 6 -4.71 9.04 27.34
CA LEU A 6 -6.17 8.95 27.24
C LEU A 6 -6.69 7.80 28.10
N THR A 7 -7.72 8.09 28.89
CA THR A 7 -8.41 7.05 29.67
C THR A 7 -9.09 6.02 28.76
N PRO A 8 -9.41 4.83 29.25
CA PRO A 8 -10.19 3.85 28.48
C PRO A 8 -11.51 4.41 27.94
N ALA A 9 -12.20 5.23 28.72
CA ALA A 9 -13.44 5.88 28.31
C ALA A 9 -13.23 6.89 27.17
N GLU A 10 -12.14 7.66 27.19
CA GLU A 10 -11.80 8.60 26.12
C GLU A 10 -11.42 7.86 24.83
N ARG A 11 -10.65 6.78 24.93
CA ARG A 11 -10.36 5.91 23.77
C ARG A 11 -11.64 5.33 23.17
N GLY A 12 -12.55 4.84 24.00
CA GLY A 12 -13.85 4.35 23.57
C GLY A 12 -14.67 5.41 22.82
N ARG A 13 -14.66 6.66 23.32
CA ARG A 13 -15.31 7.80 22.63
C ARG A 13 -14.65 8.10 21.28
N VAL A 14 -13.32 8.08 21.18
CA VAL A 14 -12.60 8.25 19.90
C VAL A 14 -13.05 7.19 18.91
N VAL A 15 -13.02 5.92 19.29
CA VAL A 15 -13.42 4.80 18.43
C VAL A 15 -14.88 4.99 17.95
N THR A 16 -15.81 5.25 18.84
CA THR A 16 -17.24 5.42 18.50
C THR A 16 -17.45 6.59 17.55
N ARG A 17 -16.81 7.74 17.79
CA ARG A 17 -16.97 8.93 16.93
C ARG A 17 -16.37 8.72 15.53
N LEU A 18 -15.21 8.04 15.43
CA LEU A 18 -14.63 7.74 14.12
C LEU A 18 -15.45 6.70 13.34
N LEU A 19 -16.00 5.70 14.01
CA LEU A 19 -16.89 4.72 13.37
C LEU A 19 -18.18 5.36 12.87
N SER A 20 -18.76 6.27 13.66
CA SER A 20 -19.95 7.05 13.26
C SER A 20 -19.62 7.94 12.06
N TRP A 21 -18.51 8.70 12.12
CA TRP A 21 -18.04 9.53 11.00
C TRP A 21 -17.84 8.69 9.73
N TYR A 22 -17.19 7.53 9.84
CA TYR A 22 -16.96 6.63 8.71
C TYR A 22 -18.25 6.16 8.05
N GLY A 23 -19.32 5.96 8.84
CA GLY A 23 -20.64 5.56 8.31
C GLY A 23 -21.22 6.53 7.28
N GLY A 24 -20.95 7.84 7.43
CA GLY A 24 -21.47 8.87 6.52
C GLY A 24 -20.43 9.42 5.50
N ASN A 25 -19.15 9.02 5.63
CA ASN A 25 -18.07 9.64 4.86
C ASN A 25 -17.16 8.63 4.14
N ALA A 26 -17.48 7.34 4.20
CA ALA A 26 -16.69 6.29 3.56
C ALA A 26 -16.69 6.47 2.04
N ARG A 27 -15.50 6.44 1.41
CA ARG A 27 -15.40 6.38 -0.05
C ARG A 27 -15.87 5.02 -0.55
N ASP A 28 -16.66 5.01 -1.62
CA ASP A 28 -16.97 3.76 -2.34
C ASP A 28 -15.73 3.28 -3.10
N LEU A 29 -15.03 2.32 -2.50
CA LEU A 29 -13.86 1.67 -3.09
C LEU A 29 -14.21 0.19 -3.34
N PRO A 30 -14.02 -0.33 -4.57
CA PRO A 30 -14.52 -1.66 -4.94
C PRO A 30 -13.93 -2.79 -4.07
N TRP A 31 -12.68 -2.66 -3.61
CA TRP A 31 -12.03 -3.61 -2.71
C TRP A 31 -12.46 -3.51 -1.23
N ARG A 32 -13.39 -2.60 -0.91
CA ARG A 32 -14.00 -2.44 0.44
C ARG A 32 -15.46 -2.86 0.49
N ARG A 33 -16.04 -3.26 -0.63
CA ARG A 33 -17.40 -3.75 -0.70
C ARG A 33 -17.49 -5.10 0.01
N ALA A 34 -18.69 -5.45 0.49
CA ALA A 34 -18.93 -6.68 1.24
C ALA A 34 -18.59 -7.95 0.44
N GLU A 35 -18.73 -7.88 -0.88
CA GLU A 35 -18.47 -8.97 -1.82
C GLU A 35 -16.99 -9.13 -2.18
N ALA A 36 -16.13 -8.19 -1.73
CA ALA A 36 -14.72 -8.24 -2.07
C ALA A 36 -14.04 -9.44 -1.42
N THR A 37 -13.44 -10.28 -2.25
CA THR A 37 -12.71 -11.48 -1.79
C THR A 37 -11.37 -11.10 -1.16
N PRO A 38 -10.77 -11.95 -0.30
CA PRO A 38 -9.42 -11.75 0.21
C PRO A 38 -8.35 -11.54 -0.87
N TRP A 39 -8.52 -12.18 -2.04
CA TRP A 39 -7.66 -11.95 -3.19
C TRP A 39 -7.78 -10.52 -3.73
N GLN A 40 -8.99 -10.04 -3.91
CA GLN A 40 -9.26 -8.68 -4.37
C GLN A 40 -8.70 -7.62 -3.41
N VAL A 41 -8.84 -7.87 -2.11
CA VAL A 41 -8.22 -7.04 -1.05
C VAL A 41 -6.70 -7.10 -1.16
N MET A 42 -6.09 -8.27 -1.27
CA MET A 42 -4.64 -8.44 -1.39
C MET A 42 -4.10 -7.68 -2.61
N VAL A 43 -4.72 -7.80 -3.77
CA VAL A 43 -4.34 -7.05 -4.98
C VAL A 43 -4.38 -5.54 -4.73
N SER A 44 -5.44 -5.03 -4.07
CA SER A 44 -5.53 -3.60 -3.76
C SER A 44 -4.41 -3.14 -2.82
N GLU A 45 -4.09 -3.93 -1.79
CA GLU A 45 -3.02 -3.61 -0.84
C GLU A 45 -1.64 -3.55 -1.52
N PHE A 46 -1.37 -4.45 -2.48
CA PHE A 46 -0.15 -4.38 -3.28
C PHE A 46 -0.11 -3.14 -4.18
N MET A 47 -1.23 -2.80 -4.81
CA MET A 47 -1.29 -1.63 -5.70
C MET A 47 -1.24 -0.30 -4.94
N LEU A 48 -1.79 -0.24 -3.73
CA LEU A 48 -1.84 0.96 -2.89
C LEU A 48 -0.51 1.27 -2.18
N GLN A 49 0.46 0.35 -2.15
CA GLN A 49 1.79 0.65 -1.60
C GLN A 49 2.39 1.85 -2.33
N GLN A 50 2.50 3.00 -1.65
CA GLN A 50 3.05 4.26 -2.19
C GLN A 50 2.37 4.77 -3.48
N THR A 51 1.14 4.35 -3.77
CA THR A 51 0.36 4.78 -4.93
C THR A 51 -0.98 5.35 -4.47
N PRO A 52 -1.35 6.57 -4.90
CA PRO A 52 -2.65 7.16 -4.54
C PRO A 52 -3.83 6.34 -5.06
N VAL A 53 -4.93 6.32 -4.30
CA VAL A 53 -6.17 5.59 -4.63
C VAL A 53 -6.70 5.94 -6.02
N SER A 54 -6.64 7.22 -6.42
CA SER A 54 -7.10 7.69 -7.74
C SER A 54 -6.42 7.00 -8.92
N ARG A 55 -5.17 6.54 -8.73
CA ARG A 55 -4.40 5.83 -9.76
C ARG A 55 -4.58 4.31 -9.74
N VAL A 56 -5.22 3.77 -8.69
CA VAL A 56 -5.33 2.32 -8.47
C VAL A 56 -6.68 1.77 -8.96
N ARG A 57 -7.77 2.55 -8.93
CA ARG A 57 -9.13 2.04 -9.21
C ARG A 57 -9.25 1.32 -10.56
N GLU A 58 -8.86 1.97 -11.63
CA GLU A 58 -8.95 1.38 -12.99
C GLU A 58 -7.98 0.21 -13.19
N PRO A 59 -6.67 0.31 -12.86
CA PRO A 59 -5.77 -0.81 -12.97
C PRO A 59 -6.20 -2.02 -12.12
N TRP A 60 -6.74 -1.80 -10.93
CA TRP A 60 -7.25 -2.86 -10.08
C TRP A 60 -8.44 -3.58 -10.74
N ALA A 61 -9.41 -2.84 -11.28
CA ALA A 61 -10.56 -3.43 -11.95
C ALA A 61 -10.14 -4.26 -13.16
N ALA A 62 -9.23 -3.75 -14.00
CA ALA A 62 -8.68 -4.48 -15.14
C ALA A 62 -7.91 -5.73 -14.70
N TRP A 63 -7.15 -5.64 -13.61
CA TRP A 63 -6.40 -6.76 -13.04
C TRP A 63 -7.32 -7.88 -12.55
N ILE A 64 -8.35 -7.53 -11.77
CA ILE A 64 -9.29 -8.51 -11.21
C ILE A 64 -10.15 -9.14 -12.31
N SER A 65 -10.52 -8.38 -13.33
CA SER A 65 -11.21 -8.93 -14.51
C SER A 65 -10.35 -9.96 -15.24
N ARG A 66 -9.05 -9.70 -15.36
CA ARG A 66 -8.10 -10.60 -16.04
C ARG A 66 -7.72 -11.81 -15.19
N TRP A 67 -7.49 -11.60 -13.90
CA TRP A 67 -7.05 -12.62 -12.95
C TRP A 67 -7.92 -12.61 -11.68
N PRO A 68 -9.10 -13.22 -11.73
CA PRO A 68 -10.07 -13.20 -10.63
C PRO A 68 -9.63 -14.01 -9.40
N SER A 69 -8.59 -14.82 -9.54
CA SER A 69 -8.05 -15.67 -8.46
C SER A 69 -6.52 -15.73 -8.47
N PRO A 70 -5.88 -16.16 -7.37
CA PRO A 70 -4.45 -16.43 -7.34
C PRO A 70 -4.02 -17.42 -8.44
N ALA A 71 -4.77 -18.51 -8.64
CA ALA A 71 -4.47 -19.52 -9.63
C ALA A 71 -4.46 -18.96 -11.05
N ALA A 72 -5.40 -18.06 -11.38
CA ALA A 72 -5.44 -17.41 -12.69
C ALA A 72 -4.17 -16.57 -12.95
N LEU A 73 -3.68 -15.82 -11.93
CA LEU A 73 -2.45 -15.06 -12.05
C LEU A 73 -1.21 -15.97 -12.07
N ALA A 74 -1.20 -17.03 -11.26
CA ALA A 74 -0.10 -17.98 -11.18
C ALA A 74 0.16 -18.72 -12.50
N ALA A 75 -0.89 -18.96 -13.29
CA ALA A 75 -0.81 -19.60 -14.60
C ALA A 75 -0.32 -18.66 -15.72
N ALA A 76 -0.35 -17.35 -15.50
CA ALA A 76 0.13 -16.38 -16.48
C ALA A 76 1.65 -16.22 -16.43
N PRO A 77 2.30 -15.89 -17.55
CA PRO A 77 3.70 -15.46 -17.55
C PRO A 77 3.92 -14.27 -16.60
N ALA A 78 5.07 -14.23 -15.92
CA ALA A 78 5.39 -13.14 -15.01
C ALA A 78 5.45 -11.79 -15.73
N GLY A 79 5.86 -11.76 -16.99
CA GLY A 79 5.86 -10.58 -17.85
C GLY A 79 4.50 -9.99 -18.08
N GLU A 80 3.44 -10.80 -18.10
CA GLU A 80 2.07 -10.31 -18.25
C GLU A 80 1.63 -9.53 -16.98
N ALA A 81 2.03 -9.97 -15.81
CA ALA A 81 1.83 -9.20 -14.58
C ALA A 81 2.57 -7.85 -14.64
N VAL A 82 3.82 -7.83 -15.12
CA VAL A 82 4.60 -6.60 -15.31
C VAL A 82 3.94 -5.70 -16.37
N ARG A 83 3.43 -6.26 -17.45
CA ARG A 83 2.72 -5.54 -18.52
C ARG A 83 1.45 -4.87 -17.98
N ALA A 84 0.60 -5.63 -17.33
CA ALA A 84 -0.68 -5.17 -16.76
C ALA A 84 -0.50 -4.19 -15.59
N TRP A 85 0.66 -4.22 -14.90
CA TRP A 85 0.97 -3.24 -13.86
C TRP A 85 1.08 -1.81 -14.39
N GLY A 86 1.41 -1.66 -15.66
CA GLY A 86 1.41 -0.39 -16.35
C GLY A 86 2.20 0.70 -15.63
N ARG A 87 1.56 1.84 -15.43
CA ARG A 87 2.17 3.07 -14.88
C ARG A 87 1.97 3.24 -13.37
N LEU A 88 1.62 2.18 -12.62
CA LEU A 88 1.43 2.27 -11.15
C LEU A 88 2.70 2.65 -10.38
N GLY A 89 3.89 2.45 -11.00
CA GLY A 89 5.18 2.65 -10.35
C GLY A 89 5.61 1.44 -9.53
N TYR A 90 6.88 1.43 -9.12
CA TYR A 90 7.47 0.31 -8.35
C TYR A 90 7.12 -1.07 -8.92
N PRO A 91 7.51 -1.37 -10.17
CA PRO A 91 7.01 -2.52 -10.93
C PRO A 91 7.39 -3.89 -10.33
N ARG A 92 8.41 -3.95 -9.45
CA ARG A 92 8.75 -5.17 -8.69
C ARG A 92 7.57 -5.70 -7.85
N ARG A 93 6.59 -4.84 -7.52
CA ARG A 93 5.38 -5.28 -6.81
C ARG A 93 4.54 -6.24 -7.66
N ALA A 94 4.51 -6.06 -8.98
CA ALA A 94 3.83 -6.99 -9.89
C ALA A 94 4.45 -8.38 -9.82
N LEU A 95 5.79 -8.47 -9.88
CA LEU A 95 6.49 -9.75 -9.74
C LEU A 95 6.27 -10.40 -8.39
N ARG A 96 6.32 -9.61 -7.30
CA ARG A 96 6.04 -10.12 -5.95
C ARG A 96 4.62 -10.63 -5.80
N LEU A 97 3.63 -9.93 -6.36
CA LEU A 97 2.25 -10.38 -6.36
C LEU A 97 2.06 -11.66 -7.19
N HIS A 98 2.73 -11.76 -8.34
CA HIS A 98 2.74 -12.97 -9.16
C HIS A 98 3.39 -14.15 -8.41
N GLN A 99 4.54 -13.95 -7.78
CA GLN A 99 5.20 -14.98 -6.97
C GLN A 99 4.33 -15.40 -5.77
N ALA A 100 3.70 -14.42 -5.09
CA ALA A 100 2.76 -14.71 -4.01
C ALA A 100 1.57 -15.55 -4.51
N ALA A 101 1.01 -15.24 -5.69
CA ALA A 101 -0.06 -16.00 -6.30
C ALA A 101 0.36 -17.46 -6.61
N ARG A 102 1.58 -17.67 -7.08
CA ARG A 102 2.13 -19.03 -7.29
C ARG A 102 2.24 -19.80 -5.98
N MET A 103 2.79 -19.18 -4.93
CA MET A 103 2.87 -19.82 -3.60
C MET A 103 1.49 -20.11 -3.03
N ILE A 104 0.54 -19.17 -3.13
CA ILE A 104 -0.84 -19.38 -2.67
C ILE A 104 -1.47 -20.56 -3.42
N THR A 105 -1.21 -20.71 -4.70
CA THR A 105 -1.77 -21.80 -5.50
C THR A 105 -1.13 -23.14 -5.13
N ALA A 106 0.19 -23.17 -4.94
CA ALA A 106 0.91 -24.39 -4.64
C ALA A 106 0.70 -24.87 -3.20
N ASP A 107 0.80 -23.93 -2.22
CA ASP A 107 0.92 -24.30 -0.81
C ASP A 107 -0.39 -24.13 -0.04
N HIS A 108 -1.38 -23.36 -0.60
CA HIS A 108 -2.63 -23.01 0.08
C HIS A 108 -3.88 -23.30 -0.78
N GLY A 109 -3.77 -24.19 -1.77
CA GLY A 109 -4.91 -24.61 -2.60
C GLY A 109 -5.61 -23.46 -3.34
N GLY A 110 -4.87 -22.42 -3.71
CA GLY A 110 -5.39 -21.24 -4.40
C GLY A 110 -6.19 -20.27 -3.52
N ARG A 111 -6.19 -20.42 -2.21
CA ARG A 111 -6.86 -19.54 -1.25
C ARG A 111 -5.85 -18.65 -0.56
N VAL A 112 -6.07 -17.35 -0.54
CA VAL A 112 -5.24 -16.43 0.26
C VAL A 112 -5.24 -16.92 1.71
N PRO A 113 -4.08 -17.08 2.38
CA PRO A 113 -4.04 -17.53 3.76
C PRO A 113 -4.78 -16.60 4.73
N ASP A 114 -5.42 -17.17 5.74
CA ASP A 114 -6.13 -16.47 6.82
C ASP A 114 -5.36 -16.45 8.15
N ARG A 115 -4.10 -16.90 8.12
CA ARG A 115 -3.17 -16.88 9.25
C ARG A 115 -2.01 -15.93 8.97
N ARG A 116 -1.63 -15.17 9.99
CA ARG A 116 -0.59 -14.15 9.90
C ARG A 116 0.76 -14.72 9.48
N GLU A 117 1.13 -15.86 10.03
CA GLU A 117 2.41 -16.53 9.79
C GLU A 117 2.54 -16.94 8.31
N ASP A 118 1.48 -17.44 7.72
CA ASP A 118 1.46 -17.86 6.31
C ASP A 118 1.49 -16.66 5.37
N LEU A 119 0.74 -15.61 5.69
CA LEU A 119 0.80 -14.36 4.93
C LEU A 119 2.18 -13.72 4.93
N LEU A 120 2.89 -13.73 6.06
CA LEU A 120 4.23 -13.14 6.17
C LEU A 120 5.30 -13.89 5.36
N ARG A 121 5.06 -15.14 4.97
CA ARG A 121 5.94 -15.90 4.07
C ARG A 121 5.78 -15.50 2.60
N LEU A 122 4.66 -14.85 2.24
CA LEU A 122 4.38 -14.47 0.85
C LEU A 122 5.26 -13.29 0.41
N PRO A 123 5.86 -13.35 -0.78
CA PRO A 123 6.66 -12.26 -1.32
C PRO A 123 5.89 -10.95 -1.39
N GLY A 124 6.44 -9.89 -0.81
CA GLY A 124 5.84 -8.55 -0.81
C GLY A 124 4.80 -8.30 0.27
N VAL A 125 4.53 -9.29 1.13
CA VAL A 125 3.64 -9.16 2.28
C VAL A 125 4.48 -8.91 3.55
N GLY A 126 4.39 -7.68 4.06
CA GLY A 126 4.95 -7.30 5.36
C GLY A 126 3.88 -7.29 6.44
N SER A 127 4.29 -6.91 7.66
CA SER A 127 3.41 -6.88 8.84
C SER A 127 2.13 -6.06 8.64
N TYR A 128 2.22 -4.92 7.98
CA TYR A 128 1.06 -4.11 7.62
C TYR A 128 0.15 -4.83 6.64
N THR A 129 0.70 -5.32 5.51
CA THR A 129 -0.10 -5.97 4.46
C THR A 129 -0.80 -7.23 5.00
N ALA A 130 -0.12 -8.03 5.82
CA ALA A 130 -0.73 -9.19 6.47
C ALA A 130 -1.91 -8.77 7.37
N ALA A 131 -1.71 -7.76 8.24
CA ALA A 131 -2.79 -7.26 9.11
C ALA A 131 -3.95 -6.68 8.30
N ALA A 132 -3.68 -5.97 7.20
CA ALA A 132 -4.69 -5.40 6.32
C ALA A 132 -5.52 -6.49 5.62
N ILE A 133 -4.87 -7.54 5.07
CA ILE A 133 -5.57 -8.67 4.45
C ILE A 133 -6.46 -9.38 5.47
N LEU A 134 -5.96 -9.65 6.68
CA LEU A 134 -6.73 -10.30 7.74
C LEU A 134 -7.91 -9.45 8.21
N ALA A 135 -7.70 -8.14 8.36
CA ALA A 135 -8.78 -7.24 8.78
C ALA A 135 -9.82 -7.01 7.68
N PHE A 136 -9.39 -6.71 6.46
CA PHE A 136 -10.28 -6.26 5.39
C PHE A 136 -10.83 -7.42 4.55
N GLY A 137 -10.04 -8.49 4.37
CA GLY A 137 -10.44 -9.65 3.60
C GLY A 137 -11.14 -10.74 4.41
N TYR A 138 -10.78 -10.86 5.70
CA TYR A 138 -11.32 -11.90 6.59
C TYR A 138 -12.12 -11.35 7.77
N GLY A 139 -12.23 -10.03 7.90
CA GLY A 139 -12.94 -9.40 9.01
C GLY A 139 -12.30 -9.64 10.37
N GLN A 140 -11.05 -10.08 10.45
CA GLN A 140 -10.38 -10.43 11.70
C GLN A 140 -9.97 -9.18 12.49
N ARG A 141 -9.92 -9.34 13.83
CA ARG A 141 -9.38 -8.32 14.72
C ARG A 141 -7.86 -8.21 14.55
N GLN A 142 -7.39 -7.10 13.98
CA GLN A 142 -5.97 -6.83 13.74
C GLN A 142 -5.60 -5.39 14.11
N VAL A 143 -4.34 -5.19 14.48
CA VAL A 143 -3.73 -3.85 14.58
C VAL A 143 -3.20 -3.46 13.20
N VAL A 144 -3.94 -2.63 12.48
CA VAL A 144 -3.54 -2.15 11.15
C VAL A 144 -2.93 -0.76 11.29
N LEU A 145 -1.62 -0.63 11.05
CA LEU A 145 -0.84 0.59 11.21
C LEU A 145 -0.21 1.04 9.90
N ASP A 146 -0.99 1.73 9.07
CA ASP A 146 -0.44 2.49 7.93
C ASP A 146 0.04 3.88 8.37
N THR A 147 0.60 4.65 7.46
CA THR A 147 1.06 6.01 7.73
C THR A 147 -0.06 6.95 8.18
N ASN A 148 -1.31 6.70 7.77
CA ASN A 148 -2.47 7.49 8.14
C ASN A 148 -2.91 7.18 9.57
N VAL A 149 -3.06 5.89 9.91
CA VAL A 149 -3.43 5.45 11.26
C VAL A 149 -2.36 5.87 12.27
N ARG A 150 -1.09 5.67 11.96
CA ARG A 150 0.03 6.10 12.79
C ARG A 150 -0.02 7.61 13.10
N ARG A 151 -0.27 8.44 12.08
CA ARG A 151 -0.42 9.89 12.23
C ARG A 151 -1.63 10.27 13.07
N VAL A 152 -2.78 9.62 12.84
CA VAL A 152 -3.99 9.85 13.65
C VAL A 152 -3.71 9.58 15.13
N LEU A 153 -3.12 8.42 15.43
CA LEU A 153 -2.82 8.04 16.81
C LEU A 153 -1.71 8.90 17.44
N ALA A 154 -0.69 9.30 16.67
CA ALA A 154 0.32 10.23 17.14
C ALA A 154 -0.29 11.57 17.57
N ARG A 155 -1.24 12.10 16.81
CA ARG A 155 -1.93 13.36 17.12
C ARG A 155 -2.96 13.20 18.22
N VAL A 156 -3.86 12.23 18.09
CA VAL A 156 -5.00 12.08 19.02
C VAL A 156 -4.53 11.64 20.39
N ALA A 157 -3.67 10.64 20.47
CA ALA A 157 -3.22 10.03 21.72
C ALA A 157 -1.80 10.44 22.14
N GLY A 158 -0.90 10.62 21.18
CA GLY A 158 0.50 10.96 21.45
C GLY A 158 0.77 12.45 21.67
N GLY A 159 -0.07 13.34 21.15
CA GLY A 159 0.14 14.79 21.22
C GLY A 159 1.25 15.32 20.30
N ALA A 160 1.72 14.52 19.32
CA ALA A 160 2.75 14.89 18.38
C ALA A 160 2.18 15.08 16.97
N ALA A 161 2.75 15.98 16.17
CA ALA A 161 2.30 16.28 14.80
C ALA A 161 2.44 15.07 13.86
N SER A 162 3.49 14.28 14.04
CA SER A 162 3.85 13.15 13.19
C SER A 162 4.28 11.94 14.02
N PRO A 163 4.10 10.71 13.52
CA PRO A 163 4.68 9.53 14.15
C PRO A 163 6.20 9.51 13.96
N THR A 164 6.89 8.64 14.68
CA THR A 164 8.33 8.37 14.50
C THR A 164 8.63 7.81 13.10
N ALA A 165 9.89 7.88 12.66
CA ALA A 165 10.29 7.42 11.31
C ALA A 165 9.97 5.93 11.06
N SER A 166 10.19 5.07 12.06
CA SER A 166 9.84 3.64 12.03
C SER A 166 8.75 3.33 13.05
N THR A 167 7.96 2.28 12.80
CA THR A 167 6.96 1.80 13.76
C THR A 167 7.66 1.21 14.99
N SER A 168 7.39 1.77 16.17
CA SER A 168 7.92 1.28 17.44
C SER A 168 6.95 0.31 18.13
N VAL A 169 7.48 -0.49 19.07
CA VAL A 169 6.65 -1.34 19.92
C VAL A 169 5.62 -0.52 20.71
N ALA A 170 6.02 0.65 21.20
CA ALA A 170 5.13 1.56 21.93
C ALA A 170 3.97 2.07 21.05
N GLU A 171 4.20 2.31 19.76
CA GLU A 171 3.11 2.64 18.82
C GLU A 171 2.14 1.48 18.62
N VAL A 172 2.64 0.25 18.52
CA VAL A 172 1.80 -0.95 18.39
C VAL A 172 0.95 -1.16 19.64
N VAL A 173 1.55 -1.07 20.82
CA VAL A 173 0.84 -1.18 22.11
C VAL A 173 -0.21 -0.10 22.26
N ARG A 174 0.12 1.13 21.88
CA ARG A 174 -0.86 2.23 21.89
C ARG A 174 -2.01 1.98 20.92
N ALA A 175 -1.72 1.52 19.72
CA ALA A 175 -2.73 1.23 18.72
C ALA A 175 -3.68 0.10 19.16
N GLU A 176 -3.15 -0.95 19.77
CA GLU A 176 -3.91 -2.07 20.32
C GLU A 176 -5.00 -1.60 21.29
N GLN A 177 -4.72 -0.57 22.10
CA GLN A 177 -5.69 -0.01 23.06
C GLN A 177 -6.92 0.64 22.41
N PHE A 178 -6.85 0.95 21.11
CA PHE A 178 -7.97 1.51 20.33
C PHE A 178 -8.73 0.45 19.53
N VAL A 179 -8.20 -0.76 19.40
CA VAL A 179 -8.86 -1.81 18.63
C VAL A 179 -9.99 -2.43 19.45
N PRO A 180 -11.25 -2.34 19.01
CA PRO A 180 -12.38 -2.96 19.70
C PRO A 180 -12.17 -4.46 19.94
N ARG A 181 -12.79 -5.00 20.99
CA ARG A 181 -12.74 -6.44 21.28
C ARG A 181 -13.59 -7.23 20.31
N GLU A 182 -14.72 -6.71 19.91
CA GLU A 182 -15.66 -7.32 18.98
C GLU A 182 -15.05 -7.26 17.57
N THR A 183 -14.97 -8.41 16.90
CA THR A 183 -14.20 -8.63 15.68
C THR A 183 -14.68 -7.76 14.51
N ALA A 184 -15.98 -7.72 14.24
CA ALA A 184 -16.53 -6.92 13.13
C ALA A 184 -16.31 -5.41 13.38
N ARG A 185 -16.44 -4.97 14.63
CA ARG A 185 -16.17 -3.59 15.01
C ARG A 185 -14.67 -3.24 14.90
N ALA A 186 -13.78 -4.21 15.17
CA ALA A 186 -12.34 -4.06 15.03
C ALA A 186 -11.92 -3.92 13.55
N ALA A 187 -12.44 -4.78 12.69
CA ALA A 187 -12.20 -4.67 11.24
C ALA A 187 -12.69 -3.33 10.70
N ARG A 188 -13.89 -2.89 11.10
CA ARG A 188 -14.44 -1.58 10.71
C ARG A 188 -13.61 -0.42 11.27
N TRP A 189 -13.06 -0.52 12.49
CA TRP A 189 -12.14 0.45 13.06
C TRP A 189 -10.88 0.61 12.24
N ALA A 190 -10.28 -0.49 11.78
CA ALA A 190 -9.06 -0.46 10.98
C ALA A 190 -9.26 0.35 9.68
N VAL A 191 -10.37 0.12 8.97
CA VAL A 191 -10.71 0.90 7.76
C VAL A 191 -11.04 2.36 8.11
N ALA A 192 -11.87 2.59 9.14
CA ALA A 192 -12.34 3.91 9.53
C ALA A 192 -11.20 4.84 9.96
N SER A 193 -10.26 4.33 10.76
CA SER A 193 -9.09 5.12 11.23
C SER A 193 -8.14 5.48 10.08
N MET A 194 -7.93 4.57 9.12
CA MET A 194 -7.14 4.83 7.91
C MET A 194 -7.82 5.88 7.02
N GLU A 195 -9.13 5.73 6.77
CA GLU A 195 -9.91 6.67 5.95
C GLU A 195 -9.96 8.07 6.57
N PHE A 196 -10.16 8.15 7.88
CA PHE A 196 -10.13 9.40 8.63
C PHE A 196 -8.77 10.10 8.50
N GLY A 197 -7.68 9.36 8.59
CA GLY A 197 -6.33 9.88 8.37
C GLY A 197 -6.10 10.39 6.96
N ALA A 198 -6.70 9.73 5.97
CA ALA A 198 -6.58 10.13 4.57
C ALA A 198 -7.43 11.37 4.21
N LEU A 199 -8.61 11.54 4.81
CA LEU A 199 -9.57 12.56 4.41
C LEU A 199 -9.66 13.76 5.35
N VAL A 200 -9.47 13.58 6.65
CA VAL A 200 -9.63 14.63 7.68
C VAL A 200 -8.31 14.96 8.36
N CYS A 201 -7.67 13.97 8.99
CA CYS A 201 -6.41 14.15 9.71
C CYS A 201 -5.22 14.02 8.75
N THR A 202 -5.21 14.81 7.67
CA THR A 202 -4.18 14.78 6.62
C THR A 202 -2.81 15.22 7.13
N ALA A 203 -1.75 14.91 6.38
CA ALA A 203 -0.40 15.20 6.81
C ALA A 203 -0.12 16.71 6.89
N ARG A 204 -0.44 17.46 5.83
CA ARG A 204 -0.08 18.88 5.68
C ARG A 204 -1.18 19.83 6.14
N SER A 205 -2.43 19.54 5.83
CA SER A 205 -3.58 20.44 6.07
C SER A 205 -4.73 19.67 6.73
N PRO A 206 -4.62 19.29 8.01
CA PRO A 206 -5.69 18.57 8.69
C PRO A 206 -6.90 19.49 8.90
N ARG A 207 -8.10 18.95 8.65
CA ARG A 207 -9.39 19.67 8.80
C ARG A 207 -9.88 19.58 10.26
N CYS A 208 -9.16 20.25 11.16
CA CYS A 208 -9.41 20.16 12.61
C CYS A 208 -10.74 20.79 13.03
N ALA A 209 -11.30 21.72 12.27
CA ALA A 209 -12.60 22.32 12.54
C ALA A 209 -13.75 21.29 12.34
N GLU A 210 -13.63 20.39 11.38
CA GLU A 210 -14.61 19.34 11.06
C GLU A 210 -14.32 18.01 11.78
N CYS A 211 -13.27 17.97 12.62
CA CYS A 211 -12.79 16.73 13.20
C CYS A 211 -13.70 16.24 14.34
N PRO A 212 -14.29 15.03 14.23
CA PRO A 212 -15.22 14.52 15.27
C PRO A 212 -14.54 14.24 16.61
N VAL A 213 -13.21 14.16 16.64
CA VAL A 213 -12.43 13.90 17.86
C VAL A 213 -11.61 15.12 18.31
N ALA A 214 -11.87 16.30 17.76
CA ALA A 214 -11.12 17.53 18.06
C ALA A 214 -11.07 17.85 19.57
N ALA A 215 -12.16 17.62 20.31
CA ALA A 215 -12.24 17.93 21.74
C ALA A 215 -11.33 17.06 22.64
N VAL A 216 -10.91 15.89 22.16
CA VAL A 216 -10.03 14.95 22.90
C VAL A 216 -8.66 14.79 22.24
N CYS A 217 -8.43 15.47 21.12
CA CYS A 217 -7.16 15.38 20.40
C CYS A 217 -6.05 16.10 21.16
N ARG A 218 -5.08 15.33 21.67
CA ARG A 218 -3.99 15.85 22.53
C ARG A 218 -3.10 16.84 21.78
N TRP A 219 -2.81 16.60 20.52
CA TRP A 219 -2.01 17.50 19.70
C TRP A 219 -2.69 18.88 19.53
N ARG A 220 -4.02 18.89 19.25
CA ARG A 220 -4.81 20.13 19.17
C ARG A 220 -4.87 20.85 20.51
N LEU A 221 -5.14 20.11 21.59
CA LEU A 221 -5.24 20.66 22.95
C LEU A 221 -3.92 21.17 23.49
N ALA A 222 -2.80 20.75 22.94
CA ALA A 222 -1.46 21.26 23.24
C ALA A 222 -1.06 22.47 22.39
N GLY A 223 -1.95 23.01 21.55
CA GLY A 223 -1.67 24.16 20.69
C GLY A 223 -0.89 23.82 19.44
N PHE A 224 -1.00 22.56 18.95
CA PHE A 224 -0.36 22.10 17.72
C PHE A 224 1.19 22.16 17.74
N PRO A 225 1.88 21.61 18.76
CA PRO A 225 3.32 21.60 18.79
C PRO A 225 3.89 20.88 17.57
N ASP A 226 5.05 21.33 17.10
CA ASP A 226 5.80 20.73 15.97
C ASP A 226 4.98 20.58 14.68
N GLN A 227 4.05 21.54 14.43
CA GLN A 227 3.13 21.48 13.30
C GLN A 227 3.84 21.41 11.94
N PHE A 228 5.08 21.86 11.86
CA PHE A 228 5.79 22.03 10.60
C PHE A 228 7.21 21.46 10.62
N GLU A 229 7.36 20.15 10.83
CA GLU A 229 8.56 19.51 10.31
C GLU A 229 8.56 19.67 8.78
N ARG A 230 9.58 20.32 8.25
CA ARG A 230 9.70 20.56 6.79
C ARG A 230 9.66 19.21 6.08
N PRO A 231 8.73 19.01 5.12
CA PRO A 231 8.74 17.82 4.31
C PRO A 231 10.08 17.70 3.58
N ARG A 232 10.65 16.51 3.52
CA ARG A 232 11.82 16.29 2.65
C ARG A 232 11.42 16.73 1.24
N PRO A 233 12.30 17.48 0.54
CA PRO A 233 12.05 17.90 -0.84
C PRO A 233 11.69 16.66 -1.68
N ALA A 234 10.69 16.79 -2.53
CA ALA A 234 10.36 15.73 -3.47
C ALA A 234 11.59 15.46 -4.35
N GLN A 235 11.98 14.19 -4.48
CA GLN A 235 13.07 13.83 -5.37
C GLN A 235 12.71 14.26 -6.80
N HIS A 236 13.61 14.96 -7.46
CA HIS A 236 13.50 15.26 -8.88
C HIS A 236 13.25 13.97 -9.65
N TYR A 237 12.36 13.99 -10.63
CA TYR A 237 12.07 12.82 -11.47
C TYR A 237 12.78 12.89 -12.82
N HIS A 238 12.86 14.10 -13.40
CA HIS A 238 13.47 14.30 -14.71
C HIS A 238 14.98 14.06 -14.67
N GLY A 239 15.49 13.35 -15.68
CA GLY A 239 16.91 13.02 -15.81
C GLY A 239 17.41 11.93 -14.85
N THR A 240 16.54 11.28 -14.07
CA THR A 240 16.97 10.25 -13.12
C THR A 240 16.96 8.85 -13.71
N ASP A 241 17.76 7.93 -13.12
CA ASP A 241 17.73 6.51 -13.47
C ASP A 241 16.31 5.91 -13.34
N ARG A 242 15.50 6.43 -12.42
CA ARG A 242 14.10 6.03 -12.29
C ARG A 242 13.26 6.39 -13.52
N GLN A 243 13.50 7.55 -14.13
CA GLN A 243 12.83 7.94 -15.36
C GLN A 243 13.32 7.09 -16.53
N CYS A 244 14.62 6.91 -16.66
CA CYS A 244 15.22 6.06 -17.70
C CYS A 244 14.68 4.62 -17.63
N ARG A 245 14.72 3.99 -16.47
CA ARG A 245 14.12 2.67 -16.23
C ARG A 245 12.64 2.61 -16.64
N GLY A 246 11.89 3.66 -16.31
CA GLY A 246 10.47 3.77 -16.68
C GLY A 246 10.25 3.83 -18.19
N ALA A 247 11.08 4.57 -18.91
CA ALA A 247 11.03 4.69 -20.36
C ALA A 247 11.36 3.37 -21.07
N LEU A 248 12.46 2.72 -20.68
CA LEU A 248 12.85 1.40 -21.21
C LEU A 248 11.77 0.35 -20.97
N LEU A 249 11.24 0.29 -19.73
CA LEU A 249 10.20 -0.69 -19.38
C LEU A 249 8.89 -0.41 -20.12
N ALA A 250 8.57 0.85 -20.46
CA ALA A 250 7.39 1.19 -21.24
C ALA A 250 7.44 0.60 -22.64
N VAL A 251 8.60 0.65 -23.30
CA VAL A 251 8.81 0.04 -24.61
C VAL A 251 8.67 -1.49 -24.53
N LEU A 252 9.30 -2.12 -23.53
CA LEU A 252 9.21 -3.57 -23.35
C LEU A 252 7.80 -4.06 -23.07
N ARG A 253 6.95 -3.22 -22.45
CA ARG A 253 5.53 -3.52 -22.21
C ARG A 253 4.66 -3.40 -23.45
N SER A 254 5.04 -2.59 -24.43
CA SER A 254 4.24 -2.35 -25.64
C SER A 254 4.40 -3.42 -26.71
N VAL A 255 5.35 -4.33 -26.54
CA VAL A 255 5.63 -5.42 -27.49
C VAL A 255 5.55 -6.77 -26.80
N GLU A 256 5.17 -7.80 -27.54
CA GLU A 256 5.15 -9.19 -27.05
C GLU A 256 6.49 -9.90 -27.28
N ALA A 257 7.15 -9.57 -28.38
CA ALA A 257 8.44 -10.11 -28.75
C ALA A 257 9.62 -9.40 -28.06
N GLY A 258 10.81 -9.95 -28.22
CA GLY A 258 12.04 -9.32 -27.74
C GLY A 258 12.33 -8.01 -28.48
N VAL A 259 12.81 -7.00 -27.74
CA VAL A 259 13.22 -5.69 -28.27
C VAL A 259 14.73 -5.69 -28.48
N PRO A 260 15.23 -5.42 -29.70
CA PRO A 260 16.65 -5.27 -29.94
C PRO A 260 17.27 -4.13 -29.13
N LEU A 261 18.54 -4.29 -28.73
CA LEU A 261 19.24 -3.25 -27.97
C LEU A 261 19.22 -1.90 -28.69
N ALA A 262 19.40 -1.88 -30.01
CA ALA A 262 19.38 -0.64 -30.81
C ALA A 262 18.07 0.17 -30.67
N VAL A 263 16.93 -0.50 -30.46
CA VAL A 263 15.66 0.18 -30.21
C VAL A 263 15.65 0.80 -28.82
N LEU A 264 16.17 0.12 -27.81
CA LEU A 264 16.29 0.64 -26.45
C LEU A 264 17.31 1.78 -26.39
N ASP A 265 18.35 1.74 -27.21
CA ASP A 265 19.37 2.79 -27.33
C ASP A 265 18.78 4.12 -27.80
N ALA A 266 17.78 4.09 -28.65
CA ALA A 266 17.09 5.29 -29.12
C ALA A 266 16.16 5.94 -28.08
N ILE A 267 15.83 5.25 -26.98
CA ILE A 267 14.86 5.74 -25.98
C ILE A 267 15.45 6.74 -24.99
N TRP A 268 16.76 6.67 -24.76
CA TRP A 268 17.43 7.51 -23.75
C TRP A 268 18.81 7.93 -24.23
N ALA A 269 19.08 9.23 -24.29
CA ALA A 269 20.29 9.77 -24.90
C ALA A 269 21.59 9.40 -24.15
N ASP A 270 21.57 9.43 -22.80
CA ASP A 270 22.75 9.07 -21.99
C ASP A 270 22.96 7.56 -21.99
N ALA A 271 24.01 7.11 -22.70
CA ALA A 271 24.34 5.71 -22.87
C ALA A 271 24.69 5.04 -21.53
N SER A 272 25.50 5.70 -20.68
CA SER A 272 25.92 5.14 -19.39
C SER A 272 24.74 5.00 -18.43
N GLN A 273 23.83 5.97 -18.41
CA GLN A 273 22.62 5.91 -17.60
C GLN A 273 21.67 4.81 -18.11
N ARG A 274 21.53 4.68 -19.41
CA ARG A 274 20.71 3.64 -20.05
C ARG A 274 21.22 2.23 -19.73
N GLU A 275 22.54 2.02 -19.81
CA GLU A 275 23.17 0.73 -19.47
C GLU A 275 22.94 0.38 -17.98
N ARG A 276 23.17 1.32 -17.06
CA ARG A 276 22.88 1.11 -15.63
C ARG A 276 21.40 0.80 -15.39
N ALA A 277 20.50 1.54 -16.05
CA ALA A 277 19.07 1.33 -15.94
C ALA A 277 18.65 -0.05 -16.43
N LEU A 278 19.16 -0.49 -17.59
CA LEU A 278 18.87 -1.79 -18.19
C LEU A 278 19.42 -2.94 -17.34
N THR A 279 20.69 -2.84 -16.91
CA THR A 279 21.32 -3.79 -15.99
C THR A 279 20.49 -3.95 -14.70
N SER A 280 20.04 -2.84 -14.14
CA SER A 280 19.21 -2.89 -12.91
C SER A 280 17.80 -3.44 -13.15
N LEU A 281 17.22 -3.28 -14.34
CA LEU A 281 15.95 -3.93 -14.71
C LEU A 281 16.11 -5.45 -14.82
N VAL A 282 17.21 -5.90 -15.37
CA VAL A 282 17.55 -7.35 -15.45
C VAL A 282 17.81 -7.91 -14.05
N ALA A 283 18.60 -7.22 -13.23
CA ALA A 283 18.88 -7.63 -11.85
C ALA A 283 17.60 -7.70 -10.98
N ASP A 284 16.64 -6.83 -11.24
CA ASP A 284 15.32 -6.82 -10.57
C ASP A 284 14.38 -7.93 -11.11
N GLY A 285 14.75 -8.68 -12.14
CA GLY A 285 13.91 -9.69 -12.78
C GLY A 285 12.75 -9.13 -13.60
N LEU A 286 12.73 -7.82 -13.85
CA LEU A 286 11.69 -7.15 -14.64
C LEU A 286 11.89 -7.30 -16.14
N VAL A 287 13.09 -7.63 -16.53
CA VAL A 287 13.52 -7.82 -17.92
C VAL A 287 14.47 -9.01 -17.99
N VAL A 288 14.41 -9.77 -19.07
CA VAL A 288 15.37 -10.85 -19.38
C VAL A 288 16.08 -10.52 -20.68
N ARG A 289 17.35 -10.92 -20.77
CA ARG A 289 18.11 -10.91 -22.02
C ARG A 289 17.94 -12.25 -22.70
N LEU A 290 17.49 -12.24 -23.94
CA LEU A 290 17.29 -13.45 -24.75
C LEU A 290 18.58 -13.89 -25.40
N ALA A 291 18.64 -15.13 -25.89
CA ALA A 291 19.82 -15.70 -26.54
C ALA A 291 20.30 -14.94 -27.80
N ASN A 292 19.36 -14.30 -28.51
CA ASN A 292 19.65 -13.44 -29.68
C ASN A 292 20.12 -12.02 -29.29
N GLY A 293 20.34 -11.74 -28.01
CA GLY A 293 20.79 -10.45 -27.50
C GLY A 293 19.69 -9.39 -27.30
N SER A 294 18.44 -9.66 -27.68
CA SER A 294 17.31 -8.78 -27.41
C SER A 294 16.85 -8.86 -25.96
N TYR A 295 15.96 -7.94 -25.55
CA TYR A 295 15.41 -7.86 -24.21
C TYR A 295 13.89 -8.03 -24.22
N ALA A 296 13.36 -8.76 -23.25
CA ALA A 296 11.93 -9.02 -23.13
C ALA A 296 11.45 -8.91 -21.66
N LEU A 297 10.15 -8.87 -21.45
CA LEU A 297 9.58 -9.12 -20.13
C LEU A 297 9.83 -10.60 -19.76
N PRO A 298 9.85 -10.95 -18.46
CA PRO A 298 10.09 -12.33 -18.03
C PRO A 298 8.97 -13.29 -18.50
N PRO A 299 9.32 -14.56 -18.81
CA PRO A 299 8.36 -15.59 -19.20
C PRO A 299 7.37 -15.96 -18.11
#